data_43305a811198c6254ceb06c22cd9b0e1
#
_entry.id   43305a811198c6254ceb06c22cd9b0e1
#
_cell.length_a   1.000
_cell.length_b   1.000
_cell.length_c   1.000
_cell.angle_alpha   90.00
_cell.angle_beta   90.00
_cell.angle_gamma   90.00
#
_symmetry.space_group_name_H-M   'P 1'
#
loop_
_entity.id
_entity.type
_entity.pdbx_description
1 polymer ?
#
loop_
_entity_poly.entity_id
_entity_poly.type
_entity_poly.pdbx_seq_one_letter_code
_entity_poly.pdbx_strand_id
1 'polypeptide(L)'
;MPVPFQRVYLQSAGAFLPGAPVDNVQMDDYIAPLNRLSQRIKRRILAENGIRERYYAIDAEGRTVFSNAQLAAGAIRDCLVRGGVALSQVSMLASGSSGGDTLMPGFANMIQGELAAPPMETLSVHGICAAGVGAIQAAAQGIELGAHRSALAVASEMPSRLFKRSRFAARGYETDFDSHFLRWMLSDGAGAVLLSDGAALAGGHGLRLKLKWVHQRAFSGDYPVCMQLGLTEDRERGHLDFGSWAEAEAAGALSLRQDIRLLPHLFDIGIHEYARLVKDGWVDPARVDHFLCHYSSEKFIPVVEDLMTKAGLAIPRERWYSNLAWRGNTGAASILIMLSEFLQTRTLKPGEQIFCYVPESGRFMAAYLLLEVESAGEPSKRAAEPQGRAVLATATMEDDVIAPPHDPAAAPEGLRDLLTELASIWHDYRSQVWRTPLVRQIRERRFAVPDYLNWMAQWVPQVREGSLWMREGAASLTGDHQALAALIDVHAGEEQN
;
A
#
# COMPACT_ATOMS: atom_id res chain seq x y z
N MET A 1 8.38 -1.43 -14.88
CA MET A 1 9.66 -1.98 -14.36
C MET A 1 10.12 -1.09 -13.23
N PRO A 2 10.84 -1.64 -12.22
CA PRO A 2 11.48 -0.83 -11.19
C PRO A 2 12.45 0.20 -11.76
N VAL A 3 12.64 1.30 -11.03
CA VAL A 3 13.64 2.32 -11.34
C VAL A 3 14.90 1.99 -10.51
N PRO A 4 15.98 1.48 -11.12
CA PRO A 4 17.19 1.15 -10.38
C PRO A 4 18.02 2.39 -10.06
N PHE A 5 18.76 2.34 -8.94
CA PHE A 5 19.65 3.42 -8.51
C PHE A 5 21.05 2.88 -8.26
N GLN A 6 22.06 3.59 -8.79
CA GLN A 6 23.47 3.21 -8.67
C GLN A 6 24.18 3.99 -7.55
N ARG A 7 23.74 5.20 -7.28
CA ARG A 7 24.42 6.16 -6.41
C ARG A 7 23.56 6.75 -5.30
N VAL A 8 22.38 6.18 -5.02
CA VAL A 8 21.46 6.71 -4.03
C VAL A 8 21.54 5.91 -2.73
N TYR A 9 21.74 6.63 -1.64
CA TYR A 9 21.82 6.06 -0.29
C TYR A 9 20.89 6.77 0.67
N LEU A 10 20.22 6.01 1.53
CA LEU A 10 19.49 6.54 2.67
C LEU A 10 20.48 6.79 3.81
N GLN A 11 20.64 8.07 4.19
CA GLN A 11 21.57 8.53 5.22
C GLN A 11 20.98 8.48 6.60
N SER A 12 19.73 8.93 6.73
CA SER A 12 19.02 8.97 7.99
C SER A 12 17.51 8.93 7.75
N ALA A 13 16.78 8.56 8.79
CA ALA A 13 15.33 8.65 8.84
C ALA A 13 14.91 9.30 10.17
N GLY A 14 13.81 10.06 10.11
CA GLY A 14 13.23 10.76 11.27
C GLY A 14 11.72 10.63 11.28
N ALA A 15 11.11 10.84 12.42
CA ALA A 15 9.68 10.82 12.60
C ALA A 15 9.22 11.91 13.57
N PHE A 16 7.99 12.35 13.40
CA PHE A 16 7.32 13.24 14.34
C PHE A 16 5.88 12.80 14.55
N LEU A 17 5.52 12.55 15.80
CA LEU A 17 4.19 12.17 16.23
C LEU A 17 3.68 13.24 17.20
N PRO A 18 2.50 13.83 16.99
CA PRO A 18 2.02 14.96 17.78
C PRO A 18 1.56 14.52 19.17
N GLY A 19 2.11 15.13 20.20
CA GLY A 19 1.69 14.93 21.59
C GLY A 19 1.98 13.55 22.16
N ALA A 20 1.18 13.16 23.14
CA ALA A 20 1.23 11.83 23.76
C ALA A 20 0.39 10.83 22.94
N PRO A 21 0.72 9.52 23.00
CA PRO A 21 -0.12 8.50 22.40
C PRO A 21 -1.52 8.49 23.04
N VAL A 22 -2.52 8.29 22.23
CA VAL A 22 -3.94 8.22 22.60
C VAL A 22 -4.41 6.78 22.45
N ASP A 23 -4.79 6.14 23.55
CA ASP A 23 -5.31 4.77 23.54
C ASP A 23 -6.78 4.68 23.07
N ASN A 24 -7.30 3.47 22.99
CA ASN A 24 -8.67 3.20 22.53
C ASN A 24 -9.77 3.75 23.48
N VAL A 25 -9.44 4.03 24.74
CA VAL A 25 -10.35 4.61 25.73
C VAL A 25 -10.35 6.13 25.61
N GLN A 26 -9.16 6.74 25.62
CA GLN A 26 -8.96 8.18 25.51
C GLN A 26 -9.38 8.76 24.15
N MET A 27 -9.49 7.89 23.12
CA MET A 27 -9.88 8.30 21.77
C MET A 27 -11.20 9.09 21.74
N ASP A 28 -12.14 8.81 22.64
CA ASP A 28 -13.44 9.48 22.67
C ASP A 28 -13.35 10.95 23.09
N ASP A 29 -12.26 11.35 23.74
CA ASP A 29 -11.98 12.75 24.09
C ASP A 29 -11.66 13.60 22.84
N TYR A 30 -11.17 12.98 21.77
CA TYR A 30 -10.77 13.63 20.51
C TYR A 30 -11.76 13.37 19.38
N ILE A 31 -12.08 12.10 19.15
CA ILE A 31 -12.92 11.61 18.06
C ILE A 31 -14.03 10.73 18.64
N ALA A 32 -15.03 11.37 19.23
CA ALA A 32 -16.16 10.69 19.85
C ALA A 32 -17.08 10.00 18.82
N PRO A 33 -17.74 8.90 19.18
CA PRO A 33 -18.83 8.36 18.38
C PRO A 33 -19.94 9.38 18.14
N LEU A 34 -20.54 9.35 16.95
CA LEU A 34 -21.59 10.31 16.58
C LEU A 34 -22.94 9.94 17.18
N ASN A 35 -23.25 8.64 17.20
CA ASN A 35 -24.50 8.05 17.67
C ASN A 35 -24.29 6.59 18.12
N ARG A 36 -25.36 5.88 18.48
CA ARG A 36 -25.29 4.48 18.95
C ARG A 36 -24.76 3.51 17.87
N LEU A 37 -25.04 3.77 16.59
CA LEU A 37 -24.52 2.96 15.48
C LEU A 37 -23.00 3.14 15.37
N SER A 38 -22.54 4.40 15.38
CA SER A 38 -21.12 4.75 15.38
C SER A 38 -20.35 4.07 16.52
N GLN A 39 -20.93 4.04 17.74
CA GLN A 39 -20.34 3.35 18.89
C GLN A 39 -20.21 1.83 18.67
N ARG A 40 -21.20 1.22 18.02
CA ARG A 40 -21.19 -0.21 17.71
C ARG A 40 -20.13 -0.54 16.67
N ILE A 41 -20.04 0.28 15.63
CA ILE A 41 -19.01 0.15 14.58
C ILE A 41 -17.61 0.35 15.17
N LYS A 42 -17.40 1.38 16.02
CA LYS A 42 -16.12 1.59 16.73
C LYS A 42 -15.66 0.31 17.44
N ARG A 43 -16.50 -0.26 18.28
CA ARG A 43 -16.17 -1.48 19.05
C ARG A 43 -15.75 -2.63 18.14
N ARG A 44 -16.48 -2.85 17.05
CA ARG A 44 -16.17 -3.91 16.09
C ARG A 44 -14.82 -3.68 15.41
N ILE A 45 -14.57 -2.47 14.92
CA ILE A 45 -13.32 -2.14 14.21
C ILE A 45 -12.11 -2.24 15.14
N LEU A 46 -12.21 -1.69 16.36
CA LEU A 46 -11.12 -1.73 17.34
C LEU A 46 -10.80 -3.16 17.82
N ALA A 47 -11.77 -4.06 17.82
CA ALA A 47 -11.56 -5.47 18.17
C ALA A 47 -10.75 -6.24 17.11
N GLU A 48 -10.74 -5.76 15.84
CA GLU A 48 -10.18 -6.49 14.71
C GLU A 48 -8.91 -5.82 14.13
N ASN A 49 -8.69 -4.51 14.38
CA ASN A 49 -7.66 -3.76 13.67
C ASN A 49 -6.26 -3.85 14.28
N GLY A 50 -6.14 -4.32 15.53
CA GLY A 50 -4.87 -4.47 16.25
C GLY A 50 -4.25 -3.15 16.75
N ILE A 51 -4.84 -1.99 16.45
CA ILE A 51 -4.32 -0.69 16.86
C ILE A 51 -4.66 -0.42 18.31
N ARG A 52 -3.64 -0.17 19.13
CA ARG A 52 -3.76 0.11 20.57
C ARG A 52 -3.64 1.60 20.84
N GLU A 53 -2.76 2.28 20.13
CA GLU A 53 -2.46 3.69 20.28
C GLU A 53 -2.44 4.40 18.93
N ARG A 54 -2.71 5.68 18.95
CA ARG A 54 -2.63 6.59 17.82
C ARG A 54 -2.28 8.00 18.30
N TYR A 55 -2.09 8.92 17.37
CA TYR A 55 -1.70 10.29 17.66
C TYR A 55 -2.66 11.26 16.97
N TYR A 56 -2.95 12.38 17.62
CA TYR A 56 -3.82 13.42 17.09
C TYR A 56 -3.18 14.80 17.23
N ALA A 57 -3.12 15.53 16.14
CA ALA A 57 -2.68 16.93 16.09
C ALA A 57 -3.83 17.93 16.35
N ILE A 58 -4.90 17.45 16.97
CA ILE A 58 -6.01 18.25 17.49
C ILE A 58 -6.09 18.04 19.01
N ASP A 59 -6.63 19.05 19.70
CA ASP A 59 -6.99 18.92 21.12
C ASP A 59 -8.41 18.32 21.31
N ALA A 60 -8.82 18.16 22.58
CA ALA A 60 -10.13 17.60 22.93
C ALA A 60 -11.30 18.48 22.44
N GLU A 61 -11.10 19.77 22.24
CA GLU A 61 -12.08 20.70 21.66
C GLU A 61 -12.07 20.66 20.13
N GLY A 62 -11.21 19.85 19.53
CA GLY A 62 -11.06 19.71 18.08
C GLY A 62 -10.31 20.86 17.42
N ARG A 63 -9.58 21.68 18.18
CA ARG A 63 -8.72 22.74 17.64
C ARG A 63 -7.42 22.14 17.16
N THR A 64 -6.88 22.63 16.05
CA THR A 64 -5.59 22.21 15.50
C THR A 64 -4.45 22.67 16.41
N VAL A 65 -3.63 21.73 16.89
CA VAL A 65 -2.42 21.99 17.70
C VAL A 65 -1.19 22.11 16.83
N PHE A 66 -1.09 21.27 15.80
CA PHE A 66 -0.03 21.33 14.79
C PHE A 66 -0.66 21.33 13.40
N SER A 67 -0.15 22.15 12.48
CA SER A 67 -0.47 22.00 11.06
C SER A 67 0.22 20.78 10.46
N ASN A 68 -0.26 20.31 9.31
CA ASN A 68 0.37 19.18 8.62
C ASN A 68 1.81 19.53 8.19
N ALA A 69 2.07 20.77 7.79
CA ALA A 69 3.41 21.27 7.49
C ALA A 69 4.33 21.27 8.72
N GLN A 70 3.80 21.59 9.91
CA GLN A 70 4.57 21.51 11.16
C GLN A 70 4.92 20.08 11.56
N LEU A 71 4.02 19.12 11.36
CA LEU A 71 4.35 17.70 11.55
C LEU A 71 5.49 17.28 10.63
N ALA A 72 5.41 17.60 9.34
CA ALA A 72 6.43 17.29 8.35
C ALA A 72 7.78 17.95 8.70
N ALA A 73 7.76 19.24 9.08
CA ALA A 73 8.96 19.94 9.51
C ALA A 73 9.61 19.33 10.76
N GLY A 74 8.78 18.85 11.69
CA GLY A 74 9.24 18.12 12.88
C GLY A 74 9.99 16.83 12.51
N ALA A 75 9.43 16.03 11.59
CA ALA A 75 10.07 14.80 11.11
C ALA A 75 11.38 15.09 10.35
N ILE A 76 11.42 16.16 9.54
CA ILE A 76 12.65 16.60 8.86
C ILE A 76 13.72 17.01 9.85
N ARG A 77 13.39 17.80 10.88
CA ARG A 77 14.36 18.21 11.91
C ARG A 77 14.93 17.00 12.63
N ASP A 78 14.09 16.03 13.04
CA ASP A 78 14.56 14.77 13.64
C ASP A 78 15.49 14.00 12.69
N CYS A 79 15.11 13.88 11.41
CA CYS A 79 15.90 13.21 10.39
C CYS A 79 17.27 13.87 10.20
N LEU A 80 17.34 15.20 10.11
CA LEU A 80 18.58 15.96 9.94
C LEU A 80 19.50 15.86 11.17
N VAL A 81 18.92 15.93 12.37
CA VAL A 81 19.69 15.75 13.64
C VAL A 81 20.31 14.35 13.67
N ARG A 82 19.56 13.31 13.34
CA ARG A 82 20.08 11.94 13.29
C ARG A 82 21.14 11.73 12.23
N GLY A 83 21.00 12.40 11.10
CA GLY A 83 22.00 12.36 10.01
C GLY A 83 23.22 13.24 10.24
N GLY A 84 23.21 14.11 11.24
CA GLY A 84 24.27 15.09 11.46
C GLY A 84 24.43 16.08 10.32
N VAL A 85 23.34 16.39 9.59
CA VAL A 85 23.34 17.19 8.35
C VAL A 85 22.60 18.50 8.57
N ALA A 86 23.21 19.60 8.16
CA ALA A 86 22.55 20.90 8.19
C ALA A 86 21.54 21.04 7.03
N LEU A 87 20.40 21.68 7.30
CA LEU A 87 19.36 21.92 6.29
C LEU A 87 19.90 22.66 5.04
N SER A 88 20.89 23.55 5.22
CA SER A 88 21.54 24.27 4.12
C SER A 88 22.32 23.38 3.14
N GLN A 89 22.58 22.13 3.49
CA GLN A 89 23.25 21.17 2.62
C GLN A 89 22.25 20.41 1.72
N VAL A 90 20.94 20.58 1.96
CA VAL A 90 19.87 19.93 1.20
C VAL A 90 19.42 20.85 0.07
N SER A 91 19.38 20.33 -1.15
CA SER A 91 19.03 21.10 -2.34
C SER A 91 17.65 20.74 -2.93
N MET A 92 16.98 19.69 -2.43
CA MET A 92 15.66 19.26 -2.87
C MET A 92 14.81 18.77 -1.71
N LEU A 93 13.52 19.12 -1.72
CA LEU A 93 12.48 18.63 -0.81
C LEU A 93 11.32 18.05 -1.62
N ALA A 94 11.14 16.74 -1.55
CA ALA A 94 9.97 16.04 -2.06
C ALA A 94 9.02 15.70 -0.92
N SER A 95 7.74 16.03 -1.05
CA SER A 95 6.72 15.72 -0.05
C SER A 95 5.63 14.81 -0.59
N GLY A 96 5.15 13.87 0.21
CA GLY A 96 4.00 12.99 -0.09
C GLY A 96 2.89 13.18 0.93
N SER A 97 1.64 13.37 0.47
CA SER A 97 0.47 13.49 1.34
C SER A 97 -0.82 13.27 0.56
N SER A 98 -1.85 12.82 1.25
CA SER A 98 -3.23 12.78 0.71
C SER A 98 -3.91 14.17 0.69
N GLY A 99 -3.32 15.15 1.36
CA GLY A 99 -3.75 16.53 1.36
C GLY A 99 -2.91 17.37 2.31
N GLY A 100 -2.39 18.49 1.84
CA GLY A 100 -1.69 19.47 2.66
C GLY A 100 -2.64 20.20 3.61
N ASP A 101 -2.17 21.33 4.15
CA ASP A 101 -3.00 22.23 4.95
C ASP A 101 -3.95 23.05 4.09
N THR A 102 -3.63 23.24 2.82
CA THR A 102 -4.33 24.06 1.83
C THR A 102 -4.43 23.33 0.50
N LEU A 103 -5.39 23.73 -0.33
CA LEU A 103 -5.48 23.26 -1.71
C LEU A 103 -4.35 23.86 -2.59
N MET A 104 -3.90 25.07 -2.26
CA MET A 104 -2.80 25.82 -2.88
C MET A 104 -2.14 26.70 -1.83
N PRO A 105 -0.79 26.85 -1.83
CA PRO A 105 0.21 26.26 -2.70
C PRO A 105 0.48 24.77 -2.43
N GLY A 106 1.44 24.18 -3.17
CA GLY A 106 1.86 22.81 -2.99
C GLY A 106 2.40 22.51 -1.60
N PHE A 107 2.22 21.30 -1.11
CA PHE A 107 2.56 20.93 0.28
C PHE A 107 4.05 21.07 0.59
N ALA A 108 4.95 20.75 -0.35
CA ALA A 108 6.39 20.94 -0.19
C ALA A 108 6.77 22.42 0.07
N ASN A 109 6.07 23.37 -0.57
CA ASN A 109 6.28 24.79 -0.35
C ASN A 109 5.83 25.23 1.05
N MET A 110 4.73 24.67 1.55
CA MET A 110 4.28 24.93 2.92
C MET A 110 5.31 24.44 3.94
N ILE A 111 5.88 23.25 3.71
CA ILE A 111 6.92 22.67 4.58
C ILE A 111 8.21 23.48 4.50
N GLN A 112 8.63 23.91 3.31
CA GLN A 112 9.81 24.76 3.14
C GLN A 112 9.67 26.07 3.94
N GLY A 113 8.51 26.71 3.86
CA GLY A 113 8.21 27.91 4.63
C GLY A 113 8.25 27.68 6.15
N GLU A 114 7.68 26.57 6.64
CA GLU A 114 7.69 26.17 8.06
C GLU A 114 9.10 25.89 8.59
N LEU A 115 9.97 25.39 7.73
CA LEU A 115 11.38 25.16 8.05
C LEU A 115 12.22 26.44 8.00
N ALA A 116 11.71 27.53 7.44
CA ALA A 116 12.50 28.71 7.03
C ALA A 116 13.75 28.30 6.21
N ALA A 117 13.56 27.30 5.33
CA ALA A 117 14.65 26.70 4.58
C ALA A 117 15.17 27.67 3.48
N PRO A 118 16.46 27.61 3.12
CA PRO A 118 16.99 28.35 1.99
C PRO A 118 16.28 27.93 0.69
N PRO A 119 16.41 28.70 -0.39
CA PRO A 119 15.88 28.30 -1.70
C PRO A 119 16.35 26.91 -2.10
N MET A 120 15.41 26.04 -2.48
CA MET A 120 15.67 24.68 -2.91
C MET A 120 14.59 24.23 -3.90
N GLU A 121 14.85 23.16 -4.64
CA GLU A 121 13.82 22.51 -5.45
C GLU A 121 12.76 21.89 -4.57
N THR A 122 11.48 22.09 -4.89
CA THR A 122 10.36 21.51 -4.16
C THR A 122 9.44 20.73 -5.07
N LEU A 123 9.03 19.53 -4.65
CA LEU A 123 8.08 18.69 -5.37
C LEU A 123 7.01 18.15 -4.40
N SER A 124 5.75 18.33 -4.75
CA SER A 124 4.62 17.78 -4.00
C SER A 124 4.03 16.59 -4.75
N VAL A 125 4.05 15.41 -4.13
CA VAL A 125 3.41 14.19 -4.62
C VAL A 125 2.07 14.06 -3.91
N HIS A 126 0.99 14.12 -4.67
CA HIS A 126 -0.37 13.93 -4.17
C HIS A 126 -0.82 12.49 -4.38
N GLY A 127 -1.28 11.85 -3.32
CA GLY A 127 -1.74 10.45 -3.32
C GLY A 127 -2.08 10.03 -1.90
N ILE A 128 -2.38 8.76 -1.69
CA ILE A 128 -2.67 8.24 -0.35
C ILE A 128 -1.42 7.53 0.20
N CYS A 129 -1.50 6.25 0.53
CA CYS A 129 -0.42 5.55 1.24
C CYS A 129 0.91 5.50 0.47
N ALA A 130 0.87 5.39 -0.87
CA ALA A 130 2.08 5.32 -1.70
C ALA A 130 2.73 6.68 -1.99
N ALA A 131 2.08 7.81 -1.62
CA ALA A 131 2.64 9.14 -1.88
C ALA A 131 4.00 9.36 -1.20
N GLY A 132 4.23 8.75 -0.01
CA GLY A 132 5.54 8.77 0.65
C GLY A 132 6.62 8.05 -0.15
N VAL A 133 6.30 6.90 -0.77
CA VAL A 133 7.22 6.19 -1.66
C VAL A 133 7.46 7.01 -2.94
N GLY A 134 6.43 7.71 -3.44
CA GLY A 134 6.56 8.64 -4.56
C GLY A 134 7.52 9.78 -4.28
N ALA A 135 7.49 10.34 -3.06
CA ALA A 135 8.45 11.36 -2.63
C ALA A 135 9.88 10.80 -2.56
N ILE A 136 10.07 9.58 -2.03
CA ILE A 136 11.37 8.88 -2.03
C ILE A 136 11.87 8.69 -3.47
N GLN A 137 11.01 8.23 -4.38
CA GLN A 137 11.39 8.00 -5.77
C GLN A 137 11.82 9.29 -6.47
N ALA A 138 11.07 10.38 -6.29
CA ALA A 138 11.41 11.68 -6.90
C ALA A 138 12.75 12.22 -6.39
N ALA A 139 12.98 12.19 -5.08
CA ALA A 139 14.24 12.59 -4.46
C ALA A 139 15.41 11.72 -4.97
N ALA A 140 15.21 10.40 -5.02
CA ALA A 140 16.21 9.45 -5.52
C ALA A 140 16.56 9.68 -6.99
N GLN A 141 15.58 9.95 -7.83
CA GLN A 141 15.79 10.26 -9.25
C GLN A 141 16.62 11.53 -9.44
N GLY A 142 16.35 12.59 -8.66
CA GLY A 142 17.13 13.82 -8.68
C GLY A 142 18.62 13.59 -8.35
N ILE A 143 18.90 12.71 -7.38
CA ILE A 143 20.25 12.31 -7.00
C ILE A 143 20.89 11.43 -8.09
N GLU A 144 20.17 10.44 -8.60
CA GLU A 144 20.69 9.53 -9.63
C GLU A 144 21.09 10.26 -10.90
N LEU A 145 20.30 11.27 -11.30
CA LEU A 145 20.59 12.13 -12.45
C LEU A 145 21.74 13.11 -12.19
N GLY A 146 22.20 13.25 -10.93
CA GLY A 146 23.25 14.18 -10.54
C GLY A 146 22.81 15.64 -10.42
N ALA A 147 21.50 15.91 -10.46
CA ALA A 147 20.94 17.25 -10.23
C ALA A 147 21.12 17.68 -8.76
N HIS A 148 21.05 16.71 -7.83
CA HIS A 148 21.20 16.94 -6.40
C HIS A 148 22.22 15.98 -5.81
N ARG A 149 22.95 16.44 -4.77
CA ARG A 149 23.84 15.59 -3.97
C ARG A 149 23.13 15.04 -2.75
N SER A 150 22.12 15.76 -2.28
CA SER A 150 21.27 15.38 -1.15
C SER A 150 19.85 15.90 -1.35
N ALA A 151 18.88 15.11 -0.92
CA ALA A 151 17.46 15.42 -1.01
C ALA A 151 16.71 14.85 0.19
N LEU A 152 15.69 15.57 0.65
CA LEU A 152 14.74 15.12 1.64
C LEU A 152 13.49 14.56 0.96
N ALA A 153 13.04 13.40 1.39
CA ALA A 153 11.69 12.93 1.13
C ALA A 153 10.93 12.86 2.46
N VAL A 154 9.76 13.49 2.53
CA VAL A 154 8.92 13.55 3.72
C VAL A 154 7.50 13.16 3.37
N ALA A 155 6.82 12.45 4.25
CA ALA A 155 5.38 12.27 4.15
C ALA A 155 4.71 12.61 5.47
N SER A 156 3.52 13.20 5.40
CA SER A 156 2.77 13.64 6.57
C SER A 156 1.29 13.56 6.33
N GLU A 157 0.54 13.08 7.33
CA GLU A 157 -0.90 12.96 7.31
C GLU A 157 -1.51 13.52 8.59
N MET A 158 -2.64 14.20 8.45
CA MET A 158 -3.40 14.76 9.55
C MET A 158 -4.91 14.48 9.40
N PRO A 159 -5.31 13.19 9.39
CA PRO A 159 -6.70 12.79 9.20
C PRO A 159 -7.61 13.18 10.38
N SER A 160 -7.10 13.37 11.58
CA SER A 160 -7.92 13.71 12.76
C SER A 160 -8.83 14.92 12.54
N ARG A 161 -8.37 15.93 11.80
CA ARG A 161 -9.15 17.14 11.49
C ARG A 161 -10.39 16.87 10.61
N LEU A 162 -10.40 15.74 9.88
CA LEU A 162 -11.54 15.32 9.06
C LEU A 162 -12.58 14.56 9.89
N PHE A 163 -12.18 14.03 11.05
CA PHE A 163 -13.00 13.16 11.89
C PHE A 163 -13.62 13.86 13.09
N LYS A 164 -13.37 15.16 13.26
CA LYS A 164 -14.01 15.99 14.29
C LYS A 164 -15.53 15.82 14.25
N ARG A 165 -16.18 15.76 15.42
CA ARG A 165 -17.63 15.64 15.50
C ARG A 165 -18.35 16.75 14.70
N SER A 166 -17.81 17.98 14.73
CA SER A 166 -18.37 19.14 14.00
C SER A 166 -18.46 18.93 12.48
N ARG A 167 -17.60 18.08 11.89
CA ARG A 167 -17.64 17.77 10.45
C ARG A 167 -18.86 16.96 10.02
N PHE A 168 -19.60 16.40 10.97
CA PHE A 168 -20.79 15.60 10.71
C PHE A 168 -22.08 16.36 11.06
N ALA A 169 -21.98 17.59 11.56
CA ALA A 169 -23.14 18.39 11.98
C ALA A 169 -24.08 18.71 10.80
N ALA A 170 -23.53 19.07 9.62
CA ALA A 170 -24.30 19.37 8.42
C ALA A 170 -25.16 18.19 7.93
N ARG A 171 -24.83 16.96 8.34
CA ARG A 171 -25.56 15.72 8.03
C ARG A 171 -26.36 15.20 9.22
N GLY A 172 -26.62 16.02 10.23
CA GLY A 172 -27.35 15.59 11.43
C GLY A 172 -26.65 14.47 12.21
N TYR A 173 -25.32 14.36 12.09
CA TYR A 173 -24.49 13.27 12.66
C TYR A 173 -24.80 11.88 12.08
N GLU A 174 -25.47 11.82 10.93
CA GLU A 174 -25.68 10.58 10.20
C GLU A 174 -24.50 10.34 9.24
N THR A 175 -24.06 9.10 9.17
CA THR A 175 -23.04 8.66 8.22
C THR A 175 -23.07 7.13 8.12
N ASP A 176 -22.43 6.61 7.07
CA ASP A 176 -22.40 5.19 6.76
C ASP A 176 -21.15 4.47 7.31
N PHE A 177 -21.08 3.18 7.04
CA PHE A 177 -19.96 2.34 7.48
C PHE A 177 -18.63 2.77 6.84
N ASP A 178 -18.64 3.13 5.55
CA ASP A 178 -17.44 3.47 4.79
C ASP A 178 -16.73 4.72 5.33
N SER A 179 -17.51 5.69 5.85
CA SER A 179 -16.97 6.87 6.55
C SER A 179 -16.48 6.53 7.96
N HIS A 180 -17.13 5.57 8.64
CA HIS A 180 -16.74 5.17 9.99
C HIS A 180 -15.48 4.31 10.02
N PHE A 181 -15.22 3.51 9.00
CA PHE A 181 -14.12 2.55 9.00
C PHE A 181 -12.77 3.22 9.28
N LEU A 182 -12.48 4.30 8.57
CA LEU A 182 -11.22 5.04 8.70
C LEU A 182 -11.11 5.85 10.01
N ARG A 183 -12.23 6.33 10.56
CA ARG A 183 -12.22 7.13 11.80
C ARG A 183 -11.53 6.44 12.97
N TRP A 184 -11.59 5.11 13.01
CA TRP A 184 -11.12 4.31 14.14
C TRP A 184 -9.74 3.71 13.92
N MET A 185 -9.10 4.00 12.78
CA MET A 185 -7.81 3.44 12.40
C MET A 185 -6.73 4.48 12.14
N LEU A 186 -7.11 5.64 11.57
CA LEU A 186 -6.14 6.63 11.15
C LEU A 186 -5.54 7.38 12.33
N SER A 187 -4.29 7.79 12.15
CA SER A 187 -3.43 8.49 13.10
C SER A 187 -2.71 9.62 12.40
N ASP A 188 -2.46 10.72 13.09
CA ASP A 188 -1.65 11.82 12.58
C ASP A 188 -0.17 11.53 12.80
N GLY A 189 0.67 11.99 11.88
CA GLY A 189 2.11 11.86 12.01
C GLY A 189 2.85 12.13 10.72
N ALA A 190 4.16 12.29 10.84
CA ALA A 190 5.08 12.52 9.74
C ALA A 190 6.33 11.66 9.86
N GLY A 191 6.85 11.23 8.70
CA GLY A 191 8.14 10.58 8.59
C GLY A 191 8.97 11.21 7.48
N ALA A 192 10.28 11.27 7.66
CA ALA A 192 11.22 11.82 6.69
C ALA A 192 12.42 10.91 6.51
N VAL A 193 13.00 10.92 5.30
CA VAL A 193 14.28 10.30 5.00
C VAL A 193 15.18 11.29 4.28
N LEU A 194 16.46 11.27 4.62
CA LEU A 194 17.50 11.98 3.92
C LEU A 194 18.22 11.03 2.98
N LEU A 195 18.20 11.34 1.70
CA LEU A 195 18.93 10.62 0.65
C LEU A 195 20.15 11.41 0.22
N SER A 196 21.21 10.71 -0.23
CA SER A 196 22.42 11.34 -0.77
C SER A 196 23.09 10.46 -1.83
N ASP A 197 24.06 11.07 -2.56
CA ASP A 197 24.91 10.39 -3.53
C ASP A 197 26.00 9.50 -2.89
N GLY A 198 25.98 9.36 -1.58
CA GLY A 198 26.91 8.51 -0.82
C GLY A 198 28.32 9.08 -0.63
N ALA A 199 28.65 10.21 -1.27
CA ALA A 199 30.02 10.74 -1.26
C ALA A 199 30.32 11.68 -0.10
N ALA A 200 29.32 12.26 0.59
CA ALA A 200 29.54 13.47 1.35
C ALA A 200 29.08 13.47 2.81
N LEU A 201 28.32 12.51 3.28
CA LEU A 201 27.67 12.63 4.59
C LEU A 201 28.11 11.47 5.51
N ALA A 202 29.40 11.47 5.85
CA ALA A 202 29.98 10.55 6.81
C ALA A 202 29.59 10.95 8.25
N GLY A 203 28.38 10.60 8.66
CA GLY A 203 27.97 10.47 10.06
C GLY A 203 28.17 9.03 10.52
N GLY A 204 29.34 8.61 10.59
CA GLY A 204 30.07 7.55 11.18
C GLY A 204 29.42 6.37 11.87
N HIS A 205 28.72 5.43 11.21
CA HIS A 205 28.44 4.12 11.80
C HIS A 205 28.94 2.93 10.96
N GLY A 206 29.83 3.13 10.00
CA GLY A 206 30.43 2.03 9.24
C GLY A 206 29.48 1.29 8.29
N LEU A 207 28.19 1.60 8.29
CA LEU A 207 27.18 1.02 7.41
C LEU A 207 26.51 2.08 6.53
N ARG A 208 26.09 1.67 5.35
CA ARG A 208 25.40 2.49 4.35
C ARG A 208 24.18 1.74 3.85
N LEU A 209 23.05 2.42 3.72
CA LEU A 209 21.82 1.84 3.20
C LEU A 209 21.66 2.26 1.74
N LYS A 210 22.01 1.38 0.82
CA LYS A 210 21.84 1.59 -0.60
C LYS A 210 20.40 1.41 -1.00
N LEU A 211 19.81 2.42 -1.64
CA LEU A 211 18.52 2.26 -2.30
C LEU A 211 18.76 1.55 -3.63
N LYS A 212 18.35 0.29 -3.74
CA LYS A 212 18.58 -0.51 -4.95
C LYS A 212 17.62 -0.12 -6.07
N TRP A 213 16.36 0.00 -5.75
CA TRP A 213 15.30 0.39 -6.69
C TRP A 213 14.02 0.81 -5.94
N VAL A 214 13.16 1.54 -6.66
CA VAL A 214 11.78 1.84 -6.29
C VAL A 214 10.87 1.41 -7.44
N HIS A 215 9.73 0.85 -7.11
CA HIS A 215 8.70 0.47 -8.06
C HIS A 215 7.32 0.92 -7.60
N GLN A 216 6.59 1.58 -8.50
CA GLN A 216 5.20 1.93 -8.28
C GLN A 216 4.37 1.58 -9.52
N ARG A 217 3.19 1.01 -9.31
CA ARG A 217 2.27 0.69 -10.40
C ARG A 217 0.82 0.96 -10.00
N ALA A 218 0.17 1.83 -10.76
CA ALA A 218 -1.24 2.14 -10.60
C ALA A 218 -2.11 1.25 -11.48
N PHE A 219 -3.24 0.82 -10.93
CA PHE A 219 -4.27 0.00 -11.57
C PHE A 219 -5.59 0.77 -11.70
N SER A 220 -5.49 2.09 -11.75
CA SER A 220 -6.64 3.00 -11.74
C SER A 220 -7.55 2.87 -12.97
N GLY A 221 -7.05 2.30 -14.07
CA GLY A 221 -7.84 1.99 -15.26
C GLY A 221 -8.82 0.84 -15.04
N ASP A 222 -8.49 -0.07 -14.13
CA ASP A 222 -9.21 -1.32 -13.92
C ASP A 222 -10.18 -1.26 -12.73
N TYR A 223 -9.94 -0.34 -11.78
CA TYR A 223 -10.68 -0.25 -10.53
C TYR A 223 -11.32 1.11 -10.32
N PRO A 224 -12.50 1.17 -9.66
CA PRO A 224 -13.11 2.42 -9.26
C PRO A 224 -12.33 3.06 -8.12
N VAL A 225 -12.68 4.30 -7.80
CA VAL A 225 -12.21 4.97 -6.58
C VAL A 225 -12.67 4.15 -5.36
N CYS A 226 -11.71 3.74 -4.51
CA CYS A 226 -11.96 2.98 -3.29
C CYS A 226 -11.95 3.88 -2.06
N MET A 227 -10.90 4.72 -1.91
CA MET A 227 -10.81 5.70 -0.84
C MET A 227 -10.86 7.10 -1.43
N GLN A 228 -11.70 7.98 -0.86
CA GLN A 228 -11.96 9.31 -1.43
C GLN A 228 -12.28 10.37 -0.39
N LEU A 229 -11.93 11.59 -0.73
CA LEU A 229 -12.43 12.84 -0.16
C LEU A 229 -12.63 13.79 -1.34
N GLY A 230 -13.80 14.42 -1.43
CA GLY A 230 -14.12 15.37 -2.50
C GLY A 230 -15.13 14.87 -3.53
N LEU A 231 -15.65 13.64 -3.37
CA LEU A 231 -16.73 13.08 -4.20
C LEU A 231 -17.93 12.68 -3.35
N THR A 232 -19.13 12.74 -3.93
CA THR A 232 -20.34 12.16 -3.35
C THR A 232 -20.21 10.64 -3.18
N GLU A 233 -21.13 10.02 -2.43
CA GLU A 233 -21.13 8.58 -2.18
C GLU A 233 -21.22 7.75 -3.46
N ASP A 234 -22.08 8.17 -4.38
CA ASP A 234 -22.24 7.57 -5.71
C ASP A 234 -21.06 7.85 -6.66
N ARG A 235 -20.14 8.76 -6.28
CA ARG A 235 -18.98 9.20 -7.05
C ARG A 235 -19.32 9.99 -8.32
N GLU A 236 -20.55 10.50 -8.43
CA GLU A 236 -21.02 11.20 -9.62
C GLU A 236 -20.67 12.70 -9.62
N ARG A 237 -20.60 13.32 -8.43
CA ARG A 237 -20.36 14.76 -8.29
C ARG A 237 -19.12 15.04 -7.44
N GLY A 238 -18.25 15.92 -7.94
CA GLY A 238 -17.16 16.51 -7.19
C GLY A 238 -17.62 17.60 -6.23
N HIS A 239 -16.85 17.88 -5.21
CA HIS A 239 -17.16 18.93 -4.23
C HIS A 239 -17.22 20.34 -4.83
N LEU A 240 -16.61 20.57 -5.99
CA LEU A 240 -16.65 21.83 -6.73
C LEU A 240 -17.86 21.96 -7.67
N ASP A 241 -18.64 20.88 -7.84
CA ASP A 241 -19.87 20.89 -8.67
C ASP A 241 -21.11 21.38 -7.91
N PHE A 242 -20.95 21.75 -6.65
CA PHE A 242 -22.01 22.29 -5.80
C PHE A 242 -21.99 23.83 -5.80
N GLY A 243 -23.13 24.43 -5.56
CA GLY A 243 -23.25 25.88 -5.49
C GLY A 243 -22.54 26.54 -4.30
N SER A 244 -22.23 25.72 -3.28
CA SER A 244 -21.49 26.16 -2.08
C SER A 244 -20.77 25.00 -1.40
N TRP A 245 -19.76 25.32 -0.58
CA TRP A 245 -19.10 24.33 0.28
C TRP A 245 -20.06 23.69 1.29
N ALA A 246 -21.03 24.43 1.77
CA ALA A 246 -22.05 23.94 2.71
C ALA A 246 -22.93 22.87 2.06
N GLU A 247 -23.34 23.07 0.80
CA GLU A 247 -24.07 22.06 0.04
C GLU A 247 -23.23 20.80 -0.21
N ALA A 248 -21.95 20.96 -0.57
CA ALA A 248 -21.03 19.85 -0.76
C ALA A 248 -20.84 19.03 0.54
N GLU A 249 -20.72 19.72 1.70
CA GLU A 249 -20.61 19.07 3.00
C GLU A 249 -21.92 18.34 3.37
N ALA A 250 -23.07 18.94 3.17
CA ALA A 250 -24.37 18.32 3.42
C ALA A 250 -24.61 17.09 2.53
N ALA A 251 -24.16 17.13 1.28
CA ALA A 251 -24.19 16.00 0.35
C ALA A 251 -23.14 14.91 0.67
N GLY A 252 -22.27 15.12 1.67
CA GLY A 252 -21.25 14.17 2.06
C GLY A 252 -20.00 14.14 1.17
N ALA A 253 -19.88 15.06 0.20
CA ALA A 253 -18.71 15.11 -0.68
C ALA A 253 -17.39 15.43 0.07
N LEU A 254 -17.48 16.11 1.22
CA LEU A 254 -16.31 16.41 2.07
C LEU A 254 -16.08 15.39 3.19
N SER A 255 -16.68 14.21 3.11
CA SER A 255 -16.46 13.12 4.05
C SER A 255 -15.39 12.16 3.51
N LEU A 256 -14.37 11.86 4.32
CA LEU A 256 -13.39 10.83 3.99
C LEU A 256 -14.06 9.45 4.10
N ARG A 257 -14.01 8.67 3.03
CA ARG A 257 -14.71 7.40 2.88
C ARG A 257 -13.82 6.35 2.26
N GLN A 258 -14.08 5.06 2.58
CA GLN A 258 -13.41 3.93 1.95
C GLN A 258 -14.40 2.80 1.69
N ASP A 259 -14.55 2.40 0.44
CA ASP A 259 -15.33 1.23 0.05
C ASP A 259 -14.54 -0.05 0.39
N ILE A 260 -14.82 -0.60 1.57
CA ILE A 260 -14.09 -1.76 2.09
C ILE A 260 -14.30 -3.04 1.28
N ARG A 261 -15.37 -3.10 0.46
CA ARG A 261 -15.67 -4.27 -0.38
C ARG A 261 -14.63 -4.45 -1.49
N LEU A 262 -13.92 -3.38 -1.83
CA LEU A 262 -12.86 -3.39 -2.83
C LEU A 262 -11.48 -3.79 -2.26
N LEU A 263 -11.28 -3.73 -0.94
CA LEU A 263 -9.98 -3.99 -0.31
C LEU A 263 -9.37 -5.37 -0.60
N PRO A 264 -10.13 -6.48 -0.71
CA PRO A 264 -9.54 -7.76 -1.08
C PRO A 264 -8.77 -7.71 -2.40
N HIS A 265 -9.28 -6.98 -3.40
CA HIS A 265 -8.62 -6.81 -4.69
C HIS A 265 -7.28 -6.07 -4.60
N LEU A 266 -7.13 -5.17 -3.63
CA LEU A 266 -5.89 -4.43 -3.43
C LEU A 266 -4.72 -5.36 -3.08
N PHE A 267 -4.97 -6.33 -2.21
CA PHE A 267 -3.94 -7.29 -1.81
C PHE A 267 -3.63 -8.29 -2.91
N ASP A 268 -4.65 -8.78 -3.63
CA ASP A 268 -4.47 -9.64 -4.81
C ASP A 268 -3.55 -8.97 -5.84
N ILE A 269 -3.82 -7.70 -6.19
CA ILE A 269 -3.02 -6.91 -7.13
C ILE A 269 -1.58 -6.75 -6.61
N GLY A 270 -1.43 -6.41 -5.33
CA GLY A 270 -0.12 -6.23 -4.74
C GLY A 270 0.71 -7.51 -4.80
N ILE A 271 0.15 -8.65 -4.40
CA ILE A 271 0.91 -9.92 -4.44
C ILE A 271 1.18 -10.37 -5.87
N HIS A 272 0.27 -10.15 -6.80
CA HIS A 272 0.52 -10.41 -8.22
C HIS A 272 1.68 -9.56 -8.76
N GLU A 273 1.73 -8.28 -8.43
CA GLU A 273 2.83 -7.40 -8.82
C GLU A 273 4.15 -7.80 -8.15
N TYR A 274 4.11 -8.23 -6.88
CA TYR A 274 5.26 -8.80 -6.19
C TYR A 274 5.78 -10.08 -6.89
N ALA A 275 4.89 -11.00 -7.27
CA ALA A 275 5.25 -12.19 -8.03
C ALA A 275 5.94 -11.84 -9.35
N ARG A 276 5.49 -10.79 -10.02
CA ARG A 276 6.14 -10.29 -11.23
C ARG A 276 7.55 -9.75 -10.96
N LEU A 277 7.73 -9.00 -9.86
CA LEU A 277 9.05 -8.51 -9.46
C LEU A 277 10.02 -9.67 -9.16
N VAL A 278 9.54 -10.75 -8.54
CA VAL A 278 10.34 -11.96 -8.31
C VAL A 278 10.67 -12.67 -9.62
N LYS A 279 9.68 -12.88 -10.48
CA LYS A 279 9.87 -13.51 -11.80
C LYS A 279 10.89 -12.75 -12.66
N ASP A 280 10.87 -11.44 -12.61
CA ASP A 280 11.78 -10.56 -13.35
C ASP A 280 13.16 -10.40 -12.67
N GLY A 281 13.40 -11.06 -11.52
CA GLY A 281 14.67 -11.06 -10.80
C GLY A 281 15.00 -9.79 -10.01
N TRP A 282 13.98 -8.92 -9.75
CA TRP A 282 14.18 -7.71 -8.97
C TRP A 282 14.26 -7.93 -7.47
N VAL A 283 13.63 -8.97 -6.96
CA VAL A 283 13.66 -9.37 -5.55
C VAL A 283 13.66 -10.88 -5.44
N ASP A 284 14.46 -11.40 -4.51
CA ASP A 284 14.49 -12.81 -4.14
C ASP A 284 13.90 -12.96 -2.73
N PRO A 285 12.74 -13.59 -2.54
CA PRO A 285 12.10 -13.75 -1.23
C PRO A 285 13.00 -14.38 -0.18
N ALA A 286 13.88 -15.31 -0.59
CA ALA A 286 14.81 -16.00 0.31
C ALA A 286 15.88 -15.05 0.88
N ARG A 287 16.24 -14.00 0.14
CA ARG A 287 17.26 -13.02 0.50
C ARG A 287 16.71 -11.81 1.24
N VAL A 288 15.40 -11.67 1.38
CA VAL A 288 14.80 -10.59 2.17
C VAL A 288 14.99 -10.88 3.65
N ASP A 289 15.81 -10.11 4.33
CA ASP A 289 16.05 -10.25 5.78
C ASP A 289 15.00 -9.51 6.61
N HIS A 290 14.49 -8.40 6.09
CA HIS A 290 13.50 -7.56 6.76
C HIS A 290 12.41 -7.14 5.78
N PHE A 291 11.15 -7.44 6.12
CA PHE A 291 9.99 -7.07 5.35
C PHE A 291 9.14 -6.04 6.11
N LEU A 292 9.11 -4.82 5.61
CA LEU A 292 8.33 -3.71 6.14
C LEU A 292 7.08 -3.53 5.27
N CYS A 293 5.93 -3.91 5.80
CA CYS A 293 4.68 -3.81 5.06
C CYS A 293 3.72 -2.83 5.74
N HIS A 294 3.22 -1.88 4.98
CA HIS A 294 2.17 -1.00 5.43
C HIS A 294 0.82 -1.72 5.42
N TYR A 295 0.24 -1.90 6.59
CA TYR A 295 -1.13 -2.38 6.75
C TYR A 295 -2.00 -1.27 7.31
N SER A 296 -3.25 -1.19 6.85
CA SER A 296 -4.26 -0.33 7.48
C SER A 296 -4.89 -0.99 8.72
N SER A 297 -4.75 -2.31 8.87
CA SER A 297 -5.29 -3.12 9.96
C SER A 297 -4.50 -4.42 10.08
N GLU A 298 -4.27 -4.92 11.29
CA GLU A 298 -3.65 -6.25 11.52
C GLU A 298 -4.47 -7.39 10.92
N LYS A 299 -5.76 -7.20 10.71
CA LYS A 299 -6.65 -8.15 10.02
C LYS A 299 -6.13 -8.55 8.63
N PHE A 300 -5.36 -7.68 7.97
CA PHE A 300 -4.83 -7.94 6.64
C PHE A 300 -3.51 -8.70 6.64
N ILE A 301 -2.84 -8.84 7.78
CA ILE A 301 -1.58 -9.59 7.89
C ILE A 301 -1.76 -11.04 7.41
N PRO A 302 -2.72 -11.83 7.93
CA PRO A 302 -2.91 -13.20 7.48
C PRO A 302 -3.36 -13.28 6.01
N VAL A 303 -4.02 -12.25 5.48
CA VAL A 303 -4.41 -12.20 4.06
C VAL A 303 -3.16 -12.09 3.17
N VAL A 304 -2.24 -11.18 3.49
CA VAL A 304 -1.00 -11.02 2.74
C VAL A 304 -0.12 -12.26 2.85
N GLU A 305 -0.01 -12.84 4.05
CA GLU A 305 0.77 -14.05 4.31
C GLU A 305 0.22 -15.25 3.51
N ASP A 306 -1.09 -15.47 3.52
CA ASP A 306 -1.77 -16.54 2.77
C ASP A 306 -1.58 -16.36 1.25
N LEU A 307 -1.75 -15.16 0.73
CA LEU A 307 -1.54 -14.87 -0.69
C LEU A 307 -0.09 -15.09 -1.11
N MET A 308 0.89 -14.66 -0.32
CA MET A 308 2.31 -14.90 -0.59
C MET A 308 2.64 -16.39 -0.53
N THR A 309 2.08 -17.12 0.43
CA THR A 309 2.27 -18.57 0.58
C THR A 309 1.68 -19.32 -0.61
N LYS A 310 0.46 -19.00 -1.03
CA LYS A 310 -0.18 -19.59 -2.22
C LYS A 310 0.57 -19.30 -3.51
N ALA A 311 1.24 -18.17 -3.59
CA ALA A 311 2.10 -17.84 -4.73
C ALA A 311 3.47 -18.54 -4.67
N GLY A 312 3.82 -19.25 -3.59
CA GLY A 312 5.14 -19.83 -3.39
C GLY A 312 6.25 -18.79 -3.15
N LEU A 313 5.88 -17.61 -2.67
CA LEU A 313 6.75 -16.42 -2.54
C LEU A 313 6.80 -15.90 -1.10
N ALA A 314 6.55 -16.77 -0.12
CA ALA A 314 6.47 -16.37 1.28
C ALA A 314 7.81 -15.84 1.80
N ILE A 315 7.76 -14.71 2.49
CA ILE A 315 8.84 -14.22 3.34
C ILE A 315 8.50 -14.67 4.76
N PRO A 316 9.42 -15.36 5.48
CA PRO A 316 9.18 -15.86 6.84
C PRO A 316 8.64 -14.78 7.79
N ARG A 317 7.62 -15.12 8.58
CA ARG A 317 6.89 -14.17 9.43
C ARG A 317 7.79 -13.45 10.45
N GLU A 318 8.84 -14.07 10.93
CA GLU A 318 9.82 -13.51 11.86
C GLU A 318 10.65 -12.37 11.26
N ARG A 319 10.66 -12.24 9.92
CA ARG A 319 11.32 -11.14 9.18
C ARG A 319 10.40 -9.93 8.98
N TRP A 320 9.12 -10.04 9.35
CA TRP A 320 8.15 -8.96 9.16
C TRP A 320 8.25 -7.96 10.31
N TYR A 321 8.17 -6.69 9.96
CA TYR A 321 8.14 -5.59 10.92
C TYR A 321 6.92 -4.70 10.66
N SER A 322 6.24 -4.31 11.74
CA SER A 322 5.15 -3.34 11.73
C SER A 322 5.10 -2.61 13.07
N ASN A 323 4.76 -1.34 13.03
CA ASN A 323 4.54 -0.51 14.21
C ASN A 323 3.06 -0.05 14.34
N LEU A 324 2.17 -0.66 13.54
CA LEU A 324 0.75 -0.29 13.45
C LEU A 324 0.07 -0.24 14.83
N ALA A 325 0.34 -1.22 15.71
CA ALA A 325 -0.28 -1.31 17.02
C ALA A 325 -0.06 -0.07 17.89
N TRP A 326 1.08 0.60 17.73
CA TRP A 326 1.55 1.71 18.59
C TRP A 326 1.54 3.08 17.90
N ARG A 327 1.43 3.12 16.57
CA ARG A 327 1.45 4.36 15.79
C ARG A 327 0.13 4.62 15.07
N GLY A 328 -0.72 3.60 14.98
CA GLY A 328 -1.92 3.64 14.16
C GLY A 328 -1.57 3.70 12.68
N ASN A 329 -2.59 3.87 11.84
CA ASN A 329 -2.41 4.03 10.42
C ASN A 329 -2.16 5.51 10.09
N THR A 330 -0.90 5.86 9.83
CA THR A 330 -0.46 7.22 9.46
C THR A 330 -0.40 7.45 7.95
N GLY A 331 -1.15 6.67 7.15
CA GLY A 331 -1.30 6.87 5.70
C GLY A 331 0.03 6.91 4.96
N ALA A 332 0.26 7.97 4.18
CA ALA A 332 1.50 8.18 3.40
C ALA A 332 2.77 8.19 4.26
N ALA A 333 2.67 8.62 5.52
CA ALA A 333 3.80 8.69 6.43
C ALA A 333 4.20 7.33 7.02
N SER A 334 3.32 6.32 6.98
CA SER A 334 3.50 5.05 7.68
C SER A 334 4.84 4.37 7.37
N ILE A 335 5.20 4.24 6.11
CA ILE A 335 6.43 3.52 5.72
C ILE A 335 7.69 4.29 6.15
N LEU A 336 7.66 5.64 6.15
CA LEU A 336 8.79 6.48 6.55
C LEU A 336 8.96 6.46 8.09
N ILE A 337 7.86 6.51 8.84
CA ILE A 337 7.87 6.35 10.30
C ILE A 337 8.38 4.95 10.66
N MET A 338 7.92 3.93 9.94
CA MET A 338 8.36 2.55 10.11
C MET A 338 9.85 2.38 9.87
N LEU A 339 10.38 2.94 8.77
CA LEU A 339 11.82 2.97 8.49
C LEU A 339 12.60 3.69 9.59
N SER A 340 12.12 4.84 10.04
CA SER A 340 12.78 5.59 11.13
C SER A 340 12.89 4.76 12.40
N GLU A 341 11.81 4.13 12.86
CA GLU A 341 11.82 3.32 14.08
C GLU A 341 12.57 2.01 13.89
N PHE A 342 12.45 1.37 12.74
CA PHE A 342 13.18 0.15 12.41
C PHE A 342 14.69 0.37 12.50
N LEU A 343 15.20 1.42 11.87
CA LEU A 343 16.62 1.76 11.87
C LEU A 343 17.17 2.14 13.25
N GLN A 344 16.32 2.60 14.17
CA GLN A 344 16.71 2.93 15.55
C GLN A 344 16.70 1.69 16.46
N THR A 345 15.90 0.68 16.15
CA THR A 345 15.68 -0.46 17.04
C THR A 345 16.38 -1.73 16.58
N ARG A 346 16.93 -1.76 15.36
CA ARG A 346 17.56 -2.93 14.77
C ARG A 346 19.04 -2.67 14.51
N THR A 347 19.86 -3.65 14.85
CA THR A 347 21.27 -3.69 14.46
C THR A 347 21.36 -4.42 13.15
N LEU A 348 21.74 -3.71 12.09
CA LEU A 348 21.84 -4.24 10.74
C LEU A 348 23.24 -4.76 10.44
N LYS A 349 23.36 -5.72 9.53
CA LYS A 349 24.61 -6.30 9.08
C LYS A 349 24.81 -6.07 7.58
N PRO A 350 26.05 -5.94 7.11
CA PRO A 350 26.34 -5.85 5.68
C PRO A 350 25.73 -7.03 4.90
N GLY A 351 25.10 -6.72 3.77
CA GLY A 351 24.43 -7.68 2.90
C GLY A 351 22.96 -7.90 3.24
N GLU A 352 22.46 -7.45 4.40
CA GLU A 352 21.03 -7.56 4.72
C GLU A 352 20.17 -6.71 3.79
N GLN A 353 19.02 -7.24 3.41
CA GLN A 353 18.05 -6.60 2.54
C GLN A 353 16.78 -6.22 3.31
N ILE A 354 16.35 -4.97 3.11
CA ILE A 354 15.10 -4.43 3.66
C ILE A 354 14.16 -4.22 2.48
N PHE A 355 13.09 -5.00 2.42
CA PHE A 355 12.07 -4.91 1.40
C PHE A 355 10.82 -4.25 1.96
N CYS A 356 10.37 -3.18 1.32
CA CYS A 356 9.18 -2.44 1.74
C CYS A 356 8.06 -2.62 0.73
N TYR A 357 6.83 -2.81 1.24
CA TYR A 357 5.61 -2.89 0.46
C TYR A 357 4.54 -1.95 1.00
N VAL A 358 3.96 -1.15 0.12
CA VAL A 358 2.91 -0.18 0.42
C VAL A 358 1.75 -0.34 -0.56
N PRO A 359 0.67 -1.05 -0.17
CA PRO A 359 -0.58 -1.04 -0.93
C PRO A 359 -1.29 0.30 -0.75
N GLU A 360 -1.77 0.88 -1.84
CA GLU A 360 -2.54 2.12 -1.81
C GLU A 360 -3.99 1.91 -2.25
N SER A 361 -4.92 2.25 -1.38
CA SER A 361 -6.35 2.02 -1.58
C SER A 361 -7.10 3.16 -2.30
N GLY A 362 -6.45 4.24 -2.70
CA GLY A 362 -7.12 5.37 -3.36
C GLY A 362 -7.89 4.95 -4.60
N ARG A 363 -7.17 4.56 -5.62
CA ARG A 363 -7.70 3.92 -6.82
C ARG A 363 -6.76 2.82 -7.29
N PHE A 364 -6.23 2.13 -6.34
CA PHE A 364 -5.32 1.00 -6.34
C PHE A 364 -3.97 1.26 -7.01
N MET A 365 -2.98 1.27 -6.14
CA MET A 365 -1.57 1.29 -6.51
C MET A 365 -0.81 0.31 -5.61
N ALA A 366 0.23 -0.30 -6.13
CA ALA A 366 1.21 -1.06 -5.36
C ALA A 366 2.56 -0.36 -5.47
N ALA A 367 3.21 -0.11 -4.34
CA ALA A 367 4.52 0.51 -4.28
C ALA A 367 5.48 -0.35 -3.48
N TYR A 368 6.71 -0.47 -3.97
CA TYR A 368 7.79 -1.26 -3.39
C TYR A 368 9.10 -0.51 -3.45
N LEU A 369 9.98 -0.79 -2.50
CA LEU A 369 11.38 -0.40 -2.58
C LEU A 369 12.27 -1.44 -1.91
N LEU A 370 13.50 -1.53 -2.36
CA LEU A 370 14.52 -2.40 -1.80
C LEU A 370 15.73 -1.58 -1.37
N LEU A 371 16.10 -1.75 -0.10
CA LEU A 371 17.34 -1.24 0.47
C LEU A 371 18.28 -2.41 0.76
N GLU A 372 19.57 -2.17 0.61
CA GLU A 372 20.63 -3.13 0.94
C GLU A 372 21.67 -2.46 1.84
N VAL A 373 22.08 -3.17 2.88
CA VAL A 373 23.11 -2.69 3.82
C VAL A 373 24.49 -2.95 3.22
N GLU A 374 25.26 -1.90 2.97
CA GLU A 374 26.64 -1.97 2.50
C GLU A 374 27.63 -1.58 3.61
N SER A 375 28.82 -2.20 3.64
CA SER A 375 29.93 -1.74 4.49
C SER A 375 30.46 -0.40 3.98
N ALA A 376 30.76 0.54 4.90
CA ALA A 376 31.46 1.76 4.54
C ALA A 376 32.88 1.38 4.08
N GLY A 377 33.18 1.56 2.80
CA GLY A 377 34.51 1.31 2.25
C GLY A 377 34.59 0.31 1.10
N GLU A 378 33.56 -0.50 0.83
CA GLU A 378 33.52 -1.28 -0.41
C GLU A 378 33.01 -0.41 -1.57
N PRO A 379 33.83 -0.22 -2.63
CA PRO A 379 33.30 0.38 -3.85
C PRO A 379 32.20 -0.54 -4.39
N SER A 380 31.03 0.03 -4.69
CA SER A 380 29.94 -0.68 -5.36
C SER A 380 30.53 -1.55 -6.49
N LYS A 381 30.51 -2.87 -6.32
CA LYS A 381 30.70 -3.77 -7.47
C LYS A 381 29.63 -3.39 -8.48
N ARG A 382 30.05 -3.08 -9.70
CA ARG A 382 29.14 -2.79 -10.82
C ARG A 382 27.93 -3.71 -10.71
N ALA A 383 26.74 -3.09 -10.71
CA ALA A 383 25.51 -3.85 -10.81
C ALA A 383 25.68 -4.85 -11.95
N ALA A 384 25.62 -6.14 -11.61
CA ALA A 384 25.47 -7.15 -12.63
C ALA A 384 24.19 -6.78 -13.38
N GLU A 385 24.28 -6.67 -14.69
CA GLU A 385 23.09 -6.68 -15.55
C GLU A 385 22.19 -7.82 -15.03
N PRO A 386 20.87 -7.68 -15.05
CA PRO A 386 19.98 -8.74 -14.62
C PRO A 386 20.33 -9.98 -15.43
N GLN A 387 21.10 -10.87 -14.82
CA GLN A 387 21.40 -12.17 -15.40
C GLN A 387 20.08 -12.92 -15.43
N GLY A 388 19.74 -13.32 -16.62
CA GLY A 388 18.50 -14.02 -16.87
C GLY A 388 18.27 -15.18 -15.93
N ARG A 389 17.00 -15.36 -15.58
CA ARG A 389 16.37 -16.49 -14.92
C ARG A 389 17.15 -16.97 -13.68
N ALA A 390 16.73 -16.50 -12.52
CA ALA A 390 17.00 -17.22 -11.28
C ALA A 390 16.35 -18.60 -11.42
N VAL A 391 17.18 -19.63 -11.56
CA VAL A 391 16.76 -21.02 -11.40
C VAL A 391 16.43 -21.15 -9.92
N LEU A 392 15.17 -21.34 -9.60
CA LEU A 392 14.73 -21.68 -8.26
C LEU A 392 15.52 -22.91 -7.80
N ALA A 393 16.28 -22.75 -6.72
CA ALA A 393 16.99 -23.87 -6.11
C ALA A 393 15.96 -24.90 -5.67
N THR A 394 16.03 -26.11 -6.24
CA THR A 394 15.22 -27.23 -5.83
C THR A 394 15.56 -27.60 -4.39
N ALA A 395 14.59 -27.40 -3.49
CA ALA A 395 14.64 -28.01 -2.18
C ALA A 395 14.51 -29.52 -2.36
N THR A 396 15.52 -30.28 -1.95
CA THR A 396 15.44 -31.74 -1.86
C THR A 396 14.41 -32.09 -0.79
N MET A 397 13.31 -32.71 -1.23
CA MET A 397 12.32 -33.26 -0.32
C MET A 397 12.86 -34.55 0.30
N GLU A 398 12.99 -34.58 1.61
CA GLU A 398 12.93 -35.78 2.42
C GLU A 398 11.72 -35.66 3.34
N ASP A 399 10.94 -36.75 3.35
CA ASP A 399 9.79 -37.08 4.21
C ASP A 399 8.38 -36.76 3.69
N ASP A 400 7.70 -37.93 3.47
CA ASP A 400 6.29 -38.07 3.11
C ASP A 400 5.33 -37.44 4.16
N VAL A 401 5.07 -36.14 4.05
CA VAL A 401 3.89 -35.54 4.61
C VAL A 401 2.91 -35.35 3.46
N ILE A 402 1.82 -36.10 3.45
CA ILE A 402 0.71 -35.89 2.50
C ILE A 402 0.20 -34.48 2.75
N ALA A 403 0.62 -33.54 1.91
CA ALA A 403 0.08 -32.18 1.90
C ALA A 403 -1.41 -32.25 1.53
N PRO A 404 -2.26 -31.37 2.10
CA PRO A 404 -3.66 -31.33 1.72
C PRO A 404 -3.80 -31.18 0.20
N PRO A 405 -4.80 -31.83 -0.43
CA PRO A 405 -4.90 -31.99 -1.89
C PRO A 405 -5.02 -30.70 -2.70
N HIS A 406 -4.88 -29.52 -2.07
CA HIS A 406 -4.98 -28.21 -2.68
C HIS A 406 -3.83 -27.27 -2.34
N ASP A 407 -2.69 -27.77 -1.86
CA ASP A 407 -1.51 -26.92 -1.64
C ASP A 407 -0.70 -26.74 -2.95
N PRO A 408 -0.76 -25.56 -3.59
CA PRO A 408 0.01 -25.30 -4.81
C PRO A 408 1.52 -25.38 -4.61
N ALA A 409 2.01 -25.22 -3.37
CA ALA A 409 3.42 -25.33 -3.05
C ALA A 409 3.94 -26.78 -3.12
N ALA A 410 3.06 -27.76 -2.97
CA ALA A 410 3.36 -29.18 -3.10
C ALA A 410 3.38 -29.69 -4.56
N ALA A 411 2.99 -28.87 -5.53
CA ALA A 411 2.94 -29.25 -6.92
C ALA A 411 4.36 -29.39 -7.53
N PRO A 412 4.61 -30.35 -8.43
CA PRO A 412 5.83 -30.44 -9.22
C PRO A 412 6.16 -29.11 -9.92
N GLU A 413 7.45 -28.83 -10.15
CA GLU A 413 7.94 -27.55 -10.68
C GLU A 413 7.20 -27.12 -11.97
N GLY A 414 7.08 -28.01 -12.95
CA GLY A 414 6.35 -27.72 -14.19
C GLY A 414 4.86 -27.42 -13.98
N LEU A 415 4.24 -28.02 -12.97
CA LEU A 415 2.84 -27.74 -12.63
C LEU A 415 2.71 -26.38 -11.90
N ARG A 416 3.68 -26.02 -11.05
CA ARG A 416 3.73 -24.69 -10.42
C ARG A 416 3.90 -23.58 -11.44
N ASP A 417 4.77 -23.77 -12.42
CA ASP A 417 4.95 -22.83 -13.53
C ASP A 417 3.66 -22.65 -14.32
N LEU A 418 2.98 -23.75 -14.65
CA LEU A 418 1.68 -23.73 -15.32
C LEU A 418 0.62 -23.00 -14.47
N LEU A 419 0.51 -23.31 -13.18
CA LEU A 419 -0.45 -22.65 -12.28
C LEU A 419 -0.16 -21.16 -12.14
N THR A 420 1.11 -20.77 -12.10
CA THR A 420 1.52 -19.35 -12.05
C THR A 420 1.15 -18.64 -13.35
N GLU A 421 1.35 -19.29 -14.49
CA GLU A 421 0.95 -18.75 -15.80
C GLU A 421 -0.57 -18.62 -15.93
N LEU A 422 -1.31 -19.65 -15.52
CA LEU A 422 -2.77 -19.62 -15.49
C LEU A 422 -3.31 -18.53 -14.53
N ALA A 423 -2.70 -18.36 -13.36
CA ALA A 423 -3.07 -17.29 -12.44
C ALA A 423 -2.81 -15.90 -13.05
N SER A 424 -1.72 -15.73 -13.80
CA SER A 424 -1.42 -14.49 -14.52
C SER A 424 -2.46 -14.21 -15.63
N ILE A 425 -2.77 -15.23 -16.43
CA ILE A 425 -3.80 -15.15 -17.47
C ILE A 425 -5.17 -14.83 -16.85
N TRP A 426 -5.53 -15.49 -15.77
CA TRP A 426 -6.76 -15.25 -15.03
C TRP A 426 -6.85 -13.81 -14.50
N HIS A 427 -5.76 -13.30 -13.96
CA HIS A 427 -5.70 -11.92 -13.49
C HIS A 427 -5.92 -10.91 -14.61
N ASP A 428 -5.26 -11.11 -15.76
CA ASP A 428 -5.42 -10.25 -16.92
C ASP A 428 -6.84 -10.35 -17.51
N TYR A 429 -7.41 -11.56 -17.58
CA TYR A 429 -8.78 -11.78 -18.00
C TYR A 429 -9.79 -11.09 -17.08
N ARG A 430 -9.62 -11.26 -15.75
CA ARG A 430 -10.47 -10.63 -14.73
C ARG A 430 -10.42 -9.10 -14.83
N SER A 431 -9.25 -8.53 -15.06
CA SER A 431 -9.07 -7.10 -15.31
C SER A 431 -9.85 -6.64 -16.57
N GLN A 432 -9.81 -7.42 -17.65
CA GLN A 432 -10.56 -7.13 -18.86
C GLN A 432 -12.09 -7.24 -18.64
N VAL A 433 -12.55 -8.25 -17.91
CA VAL A 433 -13.97 -8.41 -17.55
C VAL A 433 -14.51 -7.18 -16.82
N TRP A 434 -13.73 -6.61 -15.89
CA TRP A 434 -14.10 -5.39 -15.17
C TRP A 434 -14.31 -4.17 -16.09
N ARG A 435 -13.69 -4.14 -17.26
CA ARG A 435 -13.79 -3.06 -18.26
C ARG A 435 -14.95 -3.26 -19.23
N THR A 436 -15.58 -4.43 -19.24
CA THR A 436 -16.67 -4.71 -20.18
C THR A 436 -17.88 -3.78 -19.94
N PRO A 437 -18.61 -3.41 -21.00
CA PRO A 437 -19.81 -2.59 -20.87
C PRO A 437 -20.84 -3.18 -19.90
N LEU A 438 -21.01 -4.50 -19.90
CA LEU A 438 -21.91 -5.22 -19.00
C LEU A 438 -21.57 -4.99 -17.54
N VAL A 439 -20.31 -5.27 -17.13
CA VAL A 439 -19.87 -5.10 -15.75
C VAL A 439 -19.92 -3.62 -15.36
N ARG A 440 -19.63 -2.71 -16.27
CA ARG A 440 -19.79 -1.28 -16.03
C ARG A 440 -21.24 -0.91 -15.72
N GLN A 441 -22.21 -1.37 -16.50
CA GLN A 441 -23.63 -1.11 -16.24
C GLN A 441 -24.10 -1.68 -14.90
N ILE A 442 -23.65 -2.89 -14.54
CA ILE A 442 -23.96 -3.50 -13.23
C ILE A 442 -23.40 -2.62 -12.09
N ARG A 443 -22.16 -2.18 -12.21
CA ARG A 443 -21.49 -1.34 -11.19
C ARG A 443 -22.14 0.03 -11.04
N GLU A 444 -22.58 0.62 -12.14
CA GLU A 444 -23.27 1.92 -12.20
C GLU A 444 -24.76 1.80 -11.85
N ARG A 445 -25.23 0.60 -11.48
CA ARG A 445 -26.66 0.29 -11.18
C ARG A 445 -27.60 0.65 -12.34
N ARG A 446 -27.10 0.64 -13.57
CA ARG A 446 -27.87 0.90 -14.81
C ARG A 446 -28.28 -0.37 -15.55
N PHE A 447 -27.95 -1.52 -15.00
CA PHE A 447 -28.25 -2.83 -15.57
C PHE A 447 -29.75 -3.11 -15.48
N ALA A 448 -30.39 -3.31 -16.63
CA ALA A 448 -31.82 -3.51 -16.76
C ALA A 448 -32.14 -4.94 -17.21
N VAL A 449 -33.43 -5.32 -17.13
CA VAL A 449 -33.91 -6.66 -17.55
C VAL A 449 -33.53 -7.00 -19.00
N PRO A 450 -33.61 -6.10 -19.99
CA PRO A 450 -33.16 -6.41 -21.34
C PRO A 450 -31.66 -6.74 -21.43
N ASP A 451 -30.83 -6.06 -20.66
CA ASP A 451 -29.36 -6.31 -20.61
C ASP A 451 -29.09 -7.69 -20.02
N TYR A 452 -29.83 -8.07 -18.99
CA TYR A 452 -29.75 -9.39 -18.37
C TYR A 452 -30.15 -10.49 -19.36
N LEU A 453 -31.26 -10.33 -20.06
CA LEU A 453 -31.73 -11.32 -21.05
C LEU A 453 -30.76 -11.47 -22.22
N ASN A 454 -30.18 -10.36 -22.69
CA ASN A 454 -29.15 -10.39 -23.73
C ASN A 454 -27.88 -11.10 -23.26
N TRP A 455 -27.45 -10.84 -22.02
CA TRP A 455 -26.31 -11.54 -21.41
C TRP A 455 -26.59 -13.03 -21.28
N MET A 456 -27.74 -13.41 -20.74
CA MET A 456 -28.11 -14.82 -20.59
C MET A 456 -28.19 -15.56 -21.91
N ALA A 457 -28.70 -14.90 -22.98
CA ALA A 457 -28.75 -15.47 -24.32
C ALA A 457 -27.35 -15.81 -24.88
N GLN A 458 -26.31 -15.09 -24.45
CA GLN A 458 -24.92 -15.37 -24.84
C GLN A 458 -24.22 -16.32 -23.86
N TRP A 459 -24.52 -16.22 -22.58
CA TRP A 459 -23.90 -17.02 -21.53
C TRP A 459 -24.30 -18.49 -21.57
N VAL A 460 -25.59 -18.77 -21.70
CA VAL A 460 -26.11 -20.15 -21.68
C VAL A 460 -25.48 -21.07 -22.75
N PRO A 461 -25.31 -20.62 -23.99
CA PRO A 461 -24.58 -21.43 -24.98
C PRO A 461 -23.13 -21.70 -24.61
N GLN A 462 -22.43 -20.70 -24.03
CA GLN A 462 -21.03 -20.85 -23.64
C GLN A 462 -20.85 -21.86 -22.47
N VAL A 463 -21.76 -21.84 -21.50
CA VAL A 463 -21.75 -22.81 -20.38
C VAL A 463 -21.99 -24.23 -20.91
N ARG A 464 -22.96 -24.41 -21.83
CA ARG A 464 -23.22 -25.70 -22.46
C ARG A 464 -22.03 -26.21 -23.25
N GLU A 465 -21.40 -25.35 -24.03
CA GLU A 465 -20.19 -25.71 -24.79
C GLU A 465 -19.03 -26.04 -23.88
N GLY A 466 -18.82 -25.26 -22.80
CA GLY A 466 -17.80 -25.49 -21.80
C GLY A 466 -17.93 -26.84 -21.12
N SER A 467 -19.17 -27.25 -20.79
CA SER A 467 -19.42 -28.56 -20.20
C SER A 467 -19.09 -29.73 -21.15
N LEU A 468 -19.30 -29.55 -22.45
CA LEU A 468 -18.91 -30.55 -23.46
C LEU A 468 -17.38 -30.67 -23.51
N TRP A 469 -16.65 -29.58 -23.57
CA TRP A 469 -15.18 -29.58 -23.57
C TRP A 469 -14.60 -30.22 -22.30
N MET A 470 -15.21 -29.95 -21.14
CA MET A 470 -14.80 -30.60 -19.88
C MET A 470 -14.95 -32.11 -19.99
N ARG A 471 -16.05 -32.64 -20.55
CA ARG A 471 -16.27 -34.08 -20.73
C ARG A 471 -15.29 -34.70 -21.72
N GLU A 472 -15.01 -34.00 -22.84
CA GLU A 472 -14.02 -34.45 -23.81
C GLU A 472 -12.62 -34.50 -23.17
N GLY A 473 -12.26 -33.47 -22.38
CA GLY A 473 -11.03 -33.43 -21.58
C GLY A 473 -10.98 -34.57 -20.57
N ALA A 474 -12.03 -34.80 -19.80
CA ALA A 474 -12.12 -35.90 -18.85
C ALA A 474 -11.95 -37.27 -19.53
N ALA A 475 -12.58 -37.48 -20.68
CA ALA A 475 -12.48 -38.73 -21.45
C ALA A 475 -11.05 -39.00 -21.97
N SER A 476 -10.22 -37.98 -22.10
CA SER A 476 -8.81 -38.13 -22.52
C SER A 476 -7.88 -38.55 -21.38
N LEU A 477 -8.30 -38.43 -20.11
CA LEU A 477 -7.51 -38.74 -18.93
C LEU A 477 -7.56 -40.24 -18.64
N THR A 478 -6.39 -40.87 -18.52
CA THR A 478 -6.24 -42.32 -18.29
C THR A 478 -5.27 -42.60 -17.14
N GLY A 479 -5.24 -43.83 -16.62
CA GLY A 479 -4.33 -44.28 -15.58
C GLY A 479 -4.55 -43.52 -14.26
N ASP A 480 -3.50 -42.94 -13.71
CA ASP A 480 -3.49 -42.28 -12.39
C ASP A 480 -4.39 -41.00 -12.33
N HIS A 481 -4.87 -40.53 -13.48
CA HIS A 481 -5.73 -39.35 -13.58
C HIS A 481 -7.23 -39.64 -13.65
N GLN A 482 -7.65 -40.91 -13.49
CA GLN A 482 -9.09 -41.27 -13.52
C GLN A 482 -9.93 -40.59 -12.42
N ALA A 483 -9.33 -40.37 -11.24
CA ALA A 483 -10.01 -39.64 -10.16
C ALA A 483 -10.29 -38.17 -10.55
N LEU A 484 -9.39 -37.53 -11.26
CA LEU A 484 -9.56 -36.18 -11.79
C LEU A 484 -10.62 -36.16 -12.91
N ALA A 485 -10.61 -37.15 -13.79
CA ALA A 485 -11.63 -37.32 -14.83
C ALA A 485 -13.04 -37.40 -14.25
N ALA A 486 -13.23 -38.18 -13.18
CA ALA A 486 -14.52 -38.31 -12.50
C ALA A 486 -14.99 -36.97 -11.88
N LEU A 487 -14.09 -36.19 -11.27
CA LEU A 487 -14.38 -34.86 -10.74
C LEU A 487 -14.80 -33.87 -11.83
N ILE A 488 -14.11 -33.88 -12.96
CA ILE A 488 -14.42 -33.02 -14.10
C ILE A 488 -15.79 -33.39 -14.67
N ASP A 489 -16.12 -34.67 -14.78
CA ASP A 489 -17.43 -35.14 -15.27
C ASP A 489 -18.58 -34.71 -14.34
N VAL A 490 -18.40 -34.80 -13.02
CA VAL A 490 -19.37 -34.30 -12.04
C VAL A 490 -19.59 -32.80 -12.24
N HIS A 491 -18.53 -32.02 -12.31
CA HIS A 491 -18.62 -30.56 -12.49
C HIS A 491 -19.28 -30.20 -13.82
N ALA A 492 -18.91 -30.87 -14.91
CA ALA A 492 -19.56 -30.68 -16.21
C ALA A 492 -21.05 -31.04 -16.19
N GLY A 493 -21.47 -31.96 -15.32
CA GLY A 493 -22.88 -32.31 -15.10
C GLY A 493 -23.65 -31.23 -14.34
N GLU A 494 -22.99 -30.59 -13.35
CA GLU A 494 -23.57 -29.47 -12.60
C GLU A 494 -23.79 -28.23 -13.46
N GLU A 495 -22.87 -27.96 -14.39
CA GLU A 495 -22.94 -26.85 -15.33
C GLU A 495 -24.05 -27.01 -16.39
N GLN A 496 -24.57 -28.20 -16.61
CA GLN A 496 -25.64 -28.48 -17.60
C GLN A 496 -27.06 -28.32 -17.06
N ASN A 497 -27.26 -28.34 -15.74
CA ASN A 497 -28.54 -28.22 -15.07
C ASN A 497 -28.78 -26.78 -14.56
#